data_fbd23963d3d4bd200c9806c31cafd238
#
_entry.id   fbd23963d3d4bd200c9806c31cafd238
#
_cell.length_a   1.000
_cell.length_b   1.000
_cell.length_c   1.000
_cell.angle_alpha   90.00
_cell.angle_beta   90.00
_cell.angle_gamma   90.00
#
_symmetry.space_group_name_H-M   'P 1'
#
loop_
_entity.id
_entity.type
_entity.pdbx_description
1 polymer ?
#
loop_
_entity_poly.entity_id
_entity_poly.type
_entity_poly.pdbx_seq_one_letter_code
_entity_poly.pdbx_strand_id
1 'polypeptide(L)'
;IPNVLYQGWLTLAMRKDGKDEVEFGDVSFRYPGSSQYALRHVNMRFKVGEKLAVVGQNGSGKTTFIKLLCRLYDSTEGVILLNGIDIKKYDYQEYMSVFSVVFQDFQLLDGPLGENVAAALAYDEGRAVECLEKAGLREWYLTKANKGLETRLYQHQDAQEGILVSGGEEQKLAIARSLYRDAPFLVLDEPTAALDPMAEYEVYTRLNEIVEDKTAIYISHRLSSCRFCDEIAVFHEGRVIEKGSHEGLLSGGGKYAELWNAQAQYYV
;
A
#
# COMPACT_ATOMS: atom_id res chain seq x y z
N ILE A 1 -4.75 -23.65 5.02
CA ILE A 1 -4.80 -23.00 3.70
C ILE A 1 -5.00 -24.12 2.72
N PRO A 2 -6.13 -24.18 1.98
CA PRO A 2 -6.25 -25.19 0.93
C PRO A 2 -5.11 -24.94 -0.07
N ASN A 3 -4.48 -26.01 -0.53
CA ASN A 3 -3.52 -26.00 -1.64
C ASN A 3 -4.23 -25.50 -2.90
N VAL A 4 -4.36 -24.20 -3.04
CA VAL A 4 -4.71 -23.62 -4.32
C VAL A 4 -3.43 -23.71 -5.14
N LEU A 5 -3.40 -24.68 -6.04
CA LEU A 5 -2.40 -24.74 -7.10
C LEU A 5 -2.62 -23.48 -7.96
N TYR A 6 -1.82 -22.45 -7.70
CA TYR A 6 -1.75 -21.28 -8.57
C TYR A 6 -1.13 -21.70 -9.90
N GLN A 7 -1.97 -22.09 -10.84
CA GLN A 7 -1.56 -22.61 -12.15
C GLN A 7 -1.40 -21.49 -13.19
N GLY A 8 -0.75 -20.39 -12.83
CA GLY A 8 -0.37 -19.41 -13.81
C GLY A 8 1.02 -19.75 -14.37
N TRP A 9 1.21 -19.66 -15.69
CA TRP A 9 2.49 -19.93 -16.36
C TRP A 9 2.94 -18.84 -17.33
N LEU A 10 2.17 -17.77 -17.46
CA LEU A 10 2.56 -16.66 -18.30
C LEU A 10 3.59 -15.80 -17.56
N THR A 11 4.72 -15.59 -18.20
CA THR A 11 5.71 -14.60 -17.73
C THR A 11 5.11 -13.21 -17.76
N LEU A 12 5.30 -12.48 -16.68
CA LEU A 12 4.82 -11.11 -16.58
C LEU A 12 5.79 -10.19 -17.34
N ALA A 13 5.31 -9.59 -18.42
CA ALA A 13 6.02 -8.55 -19.14
C ALA A 13 5.22 -7.25 -19.06
N MET A 14 5.81 -6.23 -18.41
CA MET A 14 5.27 -4.88 -18.47
C MET A 14 5.44 -4.30 -19.87
N ARG A 15 4.47 -3.53 -20.34
CA ARG A 15 4.49 -2.96 -21.69
C ARG A 15 5.58 -1.88 -21.80
N LYS A 16 6.32 -1.91 -22.89
CA LYS A 16 7.39 -0.92 -23.16
C LYS A 16 6.85 0.47 -23.49
N ASP A 17 5.56 0.59 -23.82
CA ASP A 17 4.91 1.85 -24.17
C ASP A 17 4.32 2.60 -22.96
N GLY A 18 4.50 2.07 -21.73
CA GLY A 18 4.01 2.68 -20.52
C GLY A 18 2.48 2.75 -20.39
N LYS A 19 1.75 1.96 -21.20
CA LYS A 19 0.28 1.93 -21.23
C LYS A 19 -0.29 0.70 -20.55
N ASP A 20 0.37 0.26 -19.48
CA ASP A 20 -0.16 -0.82 -18.66
C ASP A 20 -1.42 -0.36 -17.93
N GLU A 21 -2.39 -1.25 -17.83
CA GLU A 21 -3.68 -0.98 -17.22
C GLU A 21 -4.13 -2.17 -16.37
N VAL A 22 -4.70 -1.85 -15.21
CA VAL A 22 -5.41 -2.81 -14.36
C VAL A 22 -6.90 -2.59 -14.51
N GLU A 23 -7.66 -3.67 -14.70
CA GLU A 23 -9.12 -3.64 -14.81
C GLU A 23 -9.75 -4.63 -13.83
N PHE A 24 -10.70 -4.14 -13.04
CA PHE A 24 -11.65 -4.94 -12.28
C PHE A 24 -12.95 -4.99 -13.06
N GLY A 25 -13.33 -6.17 -13.56
CA GLY A 25 -14.53 -6.40 -14.35
C GLY A 25 -15.56 -7.17 -13.53
N ASP A 26 -16.57 -6.47 -13.02
CA ASP A 26 -17.69 -7.00 -12.25
C ASP A 26 -17.27 -7.88 -11.05
N VAL A 27 -16.24 -7.43 -10.32
CA VAL A 27 -15.61 -8.23 -9.26
C VAL A 27 -16.44 -8.21 -8.00
N SER A 28 -16.83 -9.41 -7.55
CA SER A 28 -17.42 -9.65 -6.23
C SER A 28 -16.60 -10.65 -5.44
N PHE A 29 -16.53 -10.45 -4.12
CA PHE A 29 -15.72 -11.30 -3.25
C PHE A 29 -16.34 -11.50 -1.87
N ARG A 30 -16.27 -12.75 -1.41
CA ARG A 30 -16.57 -13.18 -0.03
C ARG A 30 -15.36 -13.87 0.56
N TYR A 31 -15.05 -13.56 1.80
CA TYR A 31 -14.02 -14.32 2.52
C TYR A 31 -14.47 -15.76 2.76
N PRO A 32 -13.54 -16.73 2.76
CA PRO A 32 -13.86 -18.12 3.09
C PRO A 32 -14.61 -18.21 4.42
N GLY A 33 -15.75 -18.93 4.41
CA GLY A 33 -16.60 -19.09 5.59
C GLY A 33 -17.59 -17.94 5.85
N SER A 34 -17.53 -16.84 5.09
CA SER A 34 -18.50 -15.74 5.19
C SER A 34 -19.63 -15.88 4.18
N SER A 35 -20.85 -15.57 4.61
CA SER A 35 -22.00 -15.41 3.71
C SER A 35 -22.11 -13.98 3.13
N GLN A 36 -21.38 -13.02 3.72
CA GLN A 36 -21.45 -11.61 3.31
C GLN A 36 -20.37 -11.28 2.29
N TYR A 37 -20.74 -10.52 1.28
CA TYR A 37 -19.80 -9.97 0.31
C TYR A 37 -19.01 -8.80 0.92
N ALA A 38 -17.69 -8.88 0.83
CA ALA A 38 -16.78 -7.78 1.17
C ALA A 38 -16.62 -6.80 0.00
N LEU A 39 -16.72 -7.32 -1.24
CA LEU A 39 -16.83 -6.50 -2.46
C LEU A 39 -18.01 -6.98 -3.29
N ARG A 40 -18.66 -6.03 -3.99
CA ARG A 40 -19.88 -6.27 -4.79
C ARG A 40 -19.80 -5.51 -6.11
N HIS A 41 -19.76 -6.24 -7.23
CA HIS A 41 -19.82 -5.68 -8.57
C HIS A 41 -18.87 -4.50 -8.78
N VAL A 42 -17.61 -4.66 -8.35
CA VAL A 42 -16.58 -3.63 -8.51
C VAL A 42 -16.16 -3.58 -9.97
N ASN A 43 -16.38 -2.43 -10.60
CA ASN A 43 -15.93 -2.11 -11.94
C ASN A 43 -15.00 -0.91 -11.84
N MET A 44 -13.73 -1.09 -12.17
CA MET A 44 -12.74 -0.02 -12.08
C MET A 44 -11.55 -0.30 -12.99
N ARG A 45 -11.05 0.76 -13.62
CA ARG A 45 -9.78 0.73 -14.37
C ARG A 45 -8.86 1.82 -13.85
N PHE A 46 -7.58 1.54 -13.81
CA PHE A 46 -6.56 2.55 -13.54
C PHE A 46 -5.27 2.19 -14.30
N LYS A 47 -4.50 3.22 -14.64
CA LYS A 47 -3.27 3.03 -15.39
C LYS A 47 -2.10 2.77 -14.46
N VAL A 48 -1.18 1.96 -14.93
CA VAL A 48 0.13 1.83 -14.30
C VAL A 48 0.91 3.14 -14.49
N GLY A 49 1.61 3.58 -13.44
CA GLY A 49 2.26 4.88 -13.42
C GLY A 49 1.42 6.01 -12.82
N GLU A 50 0.14 5.76 -12.51
CA GLU A 50 -0.74 6.71 -11.81
C GLU A 50 -0.70 6.52 -10.29
N LYS A 51 -1.00 7.61 -9.57
CA LYS A 51 -1.21 7.62 -8.13
C LYS A 51 -2.71 7.55 -7.87
N LEU A 52 -3.17 6.41 -7.37
CA LEU A 52 -4.56 6.15 -7.05
C LEU A 52 -4.80 6.24 -5.55
N ALA A 53 -5.68 7.10 -5.11
CA ALA A 53 -6.21 7.06 -3.75
C ALA A 53 -7.46 6.19 -3.67
N VAL A 54 -7.53 5.31 -2.69
CA VAL A 54 -8.69 4.48 -2.38
C VAL A 54 -9.24 4.93 -1.03
N VAL A 55 -10.40 5.54 -1.03
CA VAL A 55 -10.99 6.18 0.15
C VAL A 55 -12.36 5.61 0.48
N GLY A 56 -12.80 5.80 1.71
CA GLY A 56 -14.08 5.33 2.20
C GLY A 56 -14.04 5.01 3.68
N GLN A 57 -15.21 4.79 4.28
CA GLN A 57 -15.33 4.44 5.68
C GLN A 57 -14.69 3.08 5.98
N ASN A 58 -14.42 2.82 7.27
CA ASN A 58 -13.92 1.51 7.69
C ASN A 58 -14.93 0.42 7.31
N GLY A 59 -14.42 -0.73 6.84
CA GLY A 59 -15.27 -1.82 6.36
C GLY A 59 -15.88 -1.62 4.95
N SER A 60 -15.56 -0.55 4.24
CA SER A 60 -16.10 -0.30 2.88
C SER A 60 -15.49 -1.18 1.79
N GLY A 61 -14.48 -2.02 2.10
CA GLY A 61 -13.87 -2.95 1.14
C GLY A 61 -12.47 -2.56 0.62
N LYS A 62 -11.89 -1.45 1.07
CA LYS A 62 -10.58 -0.94 0.59
C LYS A 62 -9.44 -1.94 0.69
N THR A 63 -9.19 -2.48 1.89
CA THR A 63 -8.14 -3.49 2.12
C THR A 63 -8.44 -4.79 1.35
N THR A 64 -9.72 -5.15 1.21
CA THR A 64 -10.13 -6.32 0.41
C THR A 64 -9.80 -6.12 -1.07
N PHE A 65 -10.03 -4.92 -1.61
CA PHE A 65 -9.63 -4.56 -2.97
C PHE A 65 -8.12 -4.79 -3.20
N ILE A 66 -7.26 -4.32 -2.28
CA ILE A 66 -5.82 -4.55 -2.38
C ILE A 66 -5.45 -6.02 -2.28
N LYS A 67 -6.07 -6.77 -1.38
CA LYS A 67 -5.82 -8.21 -1.23
C LYS A 67 -6.15 -8.99 -2.51
N LEU A 68 -7.18 -8.58 -3.24
CA LEU A 68 -7.51 -9.16 -4.54
C LEU A 68 -6.56 -8.70 -5.64
N LEU A 69 -6.20 -7.41 -5.67
CA LEU A 69 -5.22 -6.87 -6.61
C LEU A 69 -3.87 -7.58 -6.49
N CYS A 70 -3.39 -7.78 -5.27
CA CYS A 70 -2.15 -8.50 -5.00
C CYS A 70 -2.30 -10.03 -5.09
N ARG A 71 -3.49 -10.54 -5.47
CA ARG A 71 -3.79 -11.97 -5.58
C ARG A 71 -3.50 -12.77 -4.31
N LEU A 72 -3.69 -12.14 -3.14
CA LEU A 72 -3.72 -12.87 -1.85
C LEU A 72 -5.00 -13.70 -1.70
N TYR A 73 -6.03 -13.35 -2.44
CA TYR A 73 -7.27 -14.09 -2.64
C TYR A 73 -7.68 -13.98 -4.10
N ASP A 74 -8.38 -14.97 -4.61
CA ASP A 74 -9.05 -14.92 -5.90
C ASP A 74 -10.47 -14.38 -5.74
N SER A 75 -10.96 -13.63 -6.74
CA SER A 75 -12.34 -13.14 -6.77
C SER A 75 -13.34 -14.30 -6.74
N THR A 76 -14.48 -14.11 -6.06
CA THR A 76 -15.59 -15.09 -6.07
C THR A 76 -16.31 -15.03 -7.43
N GLU A 77 -16.50 -13.82 -7.96
CA GLU A 77 -17.14 -13.55 -9.24
C GLU A 77 -16.39 -12.43 -9.95
N GLY A 78 -16.51 -12.36 -11.27
CA GLY A 78 -15.83 -11.38 -12.10
C GLY A 78 -14.36 -11.71 -12.36
N VAL A 79 -13.64 -10.77 -12.95
CA VAL A 79 -12.26 -10.96 -13.38
C VAL A 79 -11.42 -9.73 -13.08
N ILE A 80 -10.15 -9.95 -12.73
CA ILE A 80 -9.16 -8.90 -12.61
C ILE A 80 -8.15 -9.10 -13.72
N LEU A 81 -7.93 -8.07 -14.52
CA LEU A 81 -7.04 -8.10 -15.68
C LEU A 81 -5.86 -7.17 -15.46
N LEU A 82 -4.68 -7.61 -15.86
CA LEU A 82 -3.52 -6.76 -16.10
C LEU A 82 -3.21 -6.82 -17.60
N ASN A 83 -3.31 -5.69 -18.27
CA ASN A 83 -3.14 -5.58 -19.73
C ASN A 83 -4.10 -6.49 -20.53
N GLY A 84 -5.34 -6.62 -20.07
CA GLY A 84 -6.35 -7.47 -20.70
C GLY A 84 -6.18 -8.97 -20.46
N ILE A 85 -5.19 -9.37 -19.67
CA ILE A 85 -4.94 -10.78 -19.32
C ILE A 85 -5.36 -11.01 -17.86
N ASP A 86 -6.16 -12.05 -17.63
CA ASP A 86 -6.55 -12.45 -16.26
C ASP A 86 -5.31 -12.71 -15.41
N ILE A 87 -5.23 -12.04 -14.26
CA ILE A 87 -4.08 -12.14 -13.33
C ILE A 87 -3.81 -13.57 -12.88
N LYS A 88 -4.82 -14.45 -12.93
CA LYS A 88 -4.68 -15.87 -12.59
C LYS A 88 -3.83 -16.65 -13.60
N LYS A 89 -3.63 -16.13 -14.81
CA LYS A 89 -2.83 -16.76 -15.87
C LYS A 89 -1.34 -16.50 -15.76
N TYR A 90 -0.95 -15.46 -15.02
CA TYR A 90 0.47 -15.16 -14.77
C TYR A 90 1.08 -16.16 -13.78
N ASP A 91 2.39 -16.39 -13.89
CA ASP A 91 3.14 -17.05 -12.83
C ASP A 91 2.93 -16.31 -11.51
N TYR A 92 2.61 -17.04 -10.45
CA TYR A 92 2.23 -16.44 -9.18
C TYR A 92 3.37 -15.66 -8.55
N GLN A 93 4.59 -16.21 -8.57
CA GLN A 93 5.75 -15.57 -7.95
C GLN A 93 6.14 -14.29 -8.71
N GLU A 94 6.13 -14.35 -10.04
CA GLU A 94 6.39 -13.18 -10.88
C GLU A 94 5.32 -12.10 -10.65
N TYR A 95 4.04 -12.48 -10.62
CA TYR A 95 2.96 -11.53 -10.36
C TYR A 95 3.09 -10.88 -8.97
N MET A 96 3.36 -11.66 -7.93
CA MET A 96 3.57 -11.14 -6.58
C MET A 96 4.80 -10.25 -6.46
N SER A 97 5.82 -10.48 -7.29
CA SER A 97 7.07 -9.71 -7.25
C SER A 97 6.90 -8.26 -7.69
N VAL A 98 5.84 -7.94 -8.47
CA VAL A 98 5.60 -6.56 -8.93
C VAL A 98 4.98 -5.66 -7.87
N PHE A 99 4.57 -6.20 -6.73
CA PHE A 99 3.97 -5.44 -5.64
C PHE A 99 4.90 -5.29 -4.46
N SER A 100 4.97 -4.08 -3.92
CA SER A 100 5.48 -3.79 -2.60
C SER A 100 4.33 -3.24 -1.76
N VAL A 101 3.95 -3.94 -0.69
CA VAL A 101 2.75 -3.63 0.08
C VAL A 101 3.10 -3.37 1.53
N VAL A 102 2.62 -2.27 2.07
CA VAL A 102 2.56 -2.01 3.52
C VAL A 102 1.11 -2.13 3.93
N PHE A 103 0.77 -3.21 4.63
CA PHE A 103 -0.55 -3.39 5.23
C PHE A 103 -0.66 -2.65 6.57
N GLN A 104 -1.88 -2.33 6.97
CA GLN A 104 -2.15 -1.67 8.26
C GLN A 104 -1.65 -2.48 9.46
N ASP A 105 -1.72 -3.81 9.38
CA ASP A 105 -1.29 -4.77 10.40
C ASP A 105 0.13 -5.32 10.15
N PHE A 106 1.01 -4.51 9.53
CA PHE A 106 2.39 -4.91 9.31
C PHE A 106 3.11 -5.19 10.65
N GLN A 107 4.11 -6.06 10.60
CA GLN A 107 4.97 -6.34 11.73
C GLN A 107 6.44 -6.21 11.34
N LEU A 108 7.22 -5.67 12.25
CA LEU A 108 8.68 -5.72 12.17
C LEU A 108 9.17 -7.03 12.80
N LEU A 109 10.28 -7.51 12.28
CA LEU A 109 10.93 -8.70 12.81
C LEU A 109 11.73 -8.33 14.05
N ASP A 110 11.75 -9.23 15.03
CA ASP A 110 12.72 -9.15 16.12
C ASP A 110 14.11 -9.52 15.57
N GLY A 111 14.90 -8.49 15.26
CA GLY A 111 16.18 -8.67 14.60
C GLY A 111 16.85 -7.36 14.23
N PRO A 112 17.97 -7.43 13.50
CA PRO A 112 18.71 -6.28 13.04
C PRO A 112 17.89 -5.34 12.17
N LEU A 113 18.19 -4.04 12.27
CA LEU A 113 17.54 -2.99 11.48
C LEU A 113 17.67 -3.24 9.97
N GLY A 114 18.87 -3.61 9.52
CA GLY A 114 19.12 -3.88 8.09
C GLY A 114 18.30 -5.04 7.55
N GLU A 115 18.18 -6.13 8.31
CA GLU A 115 17.31 -7.26 7.96
C GLU A 115 15.83 -6.86 7.92
N ASN A 116 15.42 -5.95 8.80
CA ASN A 116 14.06 -5.42 8.82
C ASN A 116 13.76 -4.57 7.59
N VAL A 117 14.70 -3.73 7.16
CA VAL A 117 14.54 -2.90 5.96
C VAL A 117 14.55 -3.75 4.69
N ALA A 118 15.49 -4.69 4.59
CA ALA A 118 15.64 -5.53 3.40
C ALA A 118 14.62 -6.69 3.33
N ALA A 119 14.05 -7.08 4.48
CA ALA A 119 13.29 -8.33 4.66
C ALA A 119 14.11 -9.58 4.20
N ALA A 120 15.43 -9.55 4.40
CA ALA A 120 16.38 -10.59 4.00
C ALA A 120 17.61 -10.55 4.91
N LEU A 121 18.30 -11.71 5.07
CA LEU A 121 19.53 -11.81 5.83
C LEU A 121 20.74 -11.20 5.11
N ALA A 122 20.74 -11.22 3.78
CA ALA A 122 21.77 -10.59 2.94
C ALA A 122 21.17 -9.38 2.23
N TYR A 123 21.83 -8.23 2.35
CA TYR A 123 21.31 -6.98 1.81
C TYR A 123 22.43 -6.01 1.45
N ASP A 124 22.10 -5.03 0.61
CA ASP A 124 22.95 -3.88 0.32
C ASP A 124 22.79 -2.83 1.42
N GLU A 125 23.86 -2.56 2.18
CA GLU A 125 23.86 -1.63 3.30
C GLU A 125 23.59 -0.19 2.84
N GLY A 126 24.21 0.24 1.75
CA GLY A 126 24.05 1.60 1.21
C GLY A 126 22.59 1.86 0.81
N ARG A 127 22.00 0.90 0.12
CA ARG A 127 20.59 0.96 -0.26
C ARG A 127 19.64 0.93 0.95
N ALA A 128 19.95 0.14 1.97
CA ALA A 128 19.14 0.10 3.20
C ALA A 128 19.15 1.46 3.90
N VAL A 129 20.34 2.11 4.03
CA VAL A 129 20.44 3.45 4.61
C VAL A 129 19.70 4.49 3.76
N GLU A 130 19.85 4.45 2.44
CA GLU A 130 19.12 5.34 1.53
C GLU A 130 17.60 5.21 1.71
N CYS A 131 17.07 3.99 1.83
CA CYS A 131 15.65 3.76 2.07
C CYS A 131 15.18 4.28 3.42
N LEU A 132 15.99 4.17 4.47
CA LEU A 132 15.73 4.80 5.78
C LEU A 132 15.64 6.32 5.67
N GLU A 133 16.58 6.95 4.95
CA GLU A 133 16.58 8.39 4.73
C GLU A 133 15.33 8.84 3.94
N LYS A 134 15.00 8.15 2.87
CA LYS A 134 13.79 8.40 2.06
C LYS A 134 12.51 8.27 2.89
N ALA A 135 12.44 7.30 3.79
CA ALA A 135 11.31 7.13 4.70
C ALA A 135 11.25 8.18 5.84
N GLY A 136 12.22 9.09 5.92
CA GLY A 136 12.27 10.14 6.95
C GLY A 136 12.82 9.66 8.29
N LEU A 137 13.71 8.67 8.28
CA LEU A 137 14.37 8.11 9.47
C LEU A 137 15.85 8.47 9.58
N ARG A 138 16.36 9.43 8.77
CA ARG A 138 17.78 9.79 8.79
C ARG A 138 18.29 10.18 10.20
N GLU A 139 17.62 11.13 10.84
CA GLU A 139 18.00 11.60 12.17
C GLU A 139 17.87 10.50 13.22
N TRP A 140 16.77 9.76 13.17
CA TRP A 140 16.55 8.60 14.03
C TRP A 140 17.66 7.55 13.87
N TYR A 141 18.05 7.23 12.64
CA TYR A 141 19.13 6.30 12.33
C TYR A 141 20.46 6.77 12.92
N LEU A 142 20.81 8.05 12.75
CA LEU A 142 22.07 8.61 13.24
C LEU A 142 22.13 8.72 14.78
N THR A 143 20.99 8.87 15.44
CA THR A 143 20.93 9.14 16.89
C THR A 143 20.58 7.91 17.72
N LYS A 144 19.71 7.05 17.25
CA LYS A 144 19.20 5.87 17.99
C LYS A 144 19.83 4.55 17.57
N ALA A 145 20.20 4.40 16.29
CA ALA A 145 20.79 3.16 15.80
C ALA A 145 22.30 3.09 16.15
N ASN A 146 22.60 2.86 17.43
CA ASN A 146 23.94 2.89 18.00
C ASN A 146 24.93 1.87 17.39
N LYS A 147 24.43 0.79 16.76
CA LYS A 147 25.18 -0.20 15.99
C LYS A 147 24.89 -0.13 14.49
N GLY A 148 24.39 1.02 13.99
CA GLY A 148 23.98 1.17 12.59
C GLY A 148 22.91 0.15 12.20
N LEU A 149 23.07 -0.49 11.05
CA LEU A 149 22.12 -1.51 10.55
C LEU A 149 22.08 -2.80 11.39
N GLU A 150 23.10 -3.05 12.20
CA GLU A 150 23.14 -4.18 13.15
C GLU A 150 22.38 -3.90 14.45
N THR A 151 21.84 -2.69 14.63
CA THR A 151 21.02 -2.35 15.78
C THR A 151 19.77 -3.23 15.79
N ARG A 152 19.55 -3.98 16.87
CA ARG A 152 18.36 -4.83 17.02
C ARG A 152 17.15 -4.01 17.39
N LEU A 153 16.02 -4.31 16.77
CA LEU A 153 14.71 -3.77 17.13
C LEU A 153 14.11 -4.65 18.22
N TYR A 154 13.37 -4.02 19.12
CA TYR A 154 12.75 -4.59 20.31
C TYR A 154 13.73 -5.10 21.39
N GLN A 155 13.40 -4.77 22.64
CA GLN A 155 14.11 -5.27 23.81
C GLN A 155 13.40 -6.52 24.33
N HIS A 156 14.10 -7.65 24.31
CA HIS A 156 13.70 -8.78 25.15
C HIS A 156 13.99 -8.49 26.63
N GLN A 157 13.17 -9.01 27.55
CA GLN A 157 13.32 -8.81 29.00
C GLN A 157 14.70 -9.26 29.55
N ASP A 158 15.39 -10.13 28.82
CA ASP A 158 16.70 -10.69 29.19
C ASP A 158 17.90 -10.15 28.39
N ALA A 159 17.67 -9.28 27.39
CA ALA A 159 18.75 -8.73 26.56
C ALA A 159 18.80 -7.19 26.69
N GLN A 160 19.92 -6.69 27.20
CA GLN A 160 20.22 -5.24 27.28
C GLN A 160 20.47 -4.61 25.90
N GLU A 161 20.22 -5.30 24.81
CA GLU A 161 20.67 -4.95 23.46
C GLU A 161 19.56 -4.78 22.45
N GLY A 162 18.61 -3.93 22.69
CA GLY A 162 17.61 -3.59 21.67
C GLY A 162 17.09 -2.18 21.86
N ILE A 163 16.59 -1.56 20.81
CA ILE A 163 15.95 -0.25 20.91
C ILE A 163 14.42 -0.40 20.82
N LEU A 164 13.73 0.39 21.64
CA LEU A 164 12.28 0.53 21.53
C LEU A 164 11.96 1.44 20.36
N VAL A 165 11.02 1.01 19.55
CA VAL A 165 10.54 1.72 18.35
C VAL A 165 9.13 2.21 18.64
N SER A 166 8.87 3.49 18.40
CA SER A 166 7.50 4.05 18.50
C SER A 166 6.65 3.63 17.29
N GLY A 167 5.32 3.64 17.43
CA GLY A 167 4.43 3.28 16.33
C GLY A 167 4.67 4.10 15.05
N GLY A 168 5.01 5.39 15.17
CA GLY A 168 5.37 6.23 14.03
C GLY A 168 6.70 5.84 13.38
N GLU A 169 7.69 5.44 14.18
CA GLU A 169 8.98 4.93 13.67
C GLU A 169 8.78 3.57 13.01
N GLU A 170 7.95 2.68 13.57
CA GLU A 170 7.59 1.40 12.96
C GLU A 170 6.94 1.58 11.58
N GLN A 171 6.02 2.53 11.44
CA GLN A 171 5.41 2.84 10.15
C GLN A 171 6.43 3.33 9.12
N LYS A 172 7.34 4.22 9.51
CA LYS A 172 8.42 4.68 8.64
C LYS A 172 9.37 3.55 8.26
N LEU A 173 9.65 2.61 9.17
CA LEU A 173 10.44 1.40 8.87
C LEU A 173 9.74 0.47 7.86
N ALA A 174 8.42 0.30 7.99
CA ALA A 174 7.64 -0.45 7.01
C ALA A 174 7.66 0.21 5.62
N ILE A 175 7.62 1.54 5.56
CA ILE A 175 7.81 2.30 4.32
C ILE A 175 9.22 2.09 3.77
N ALA A 176 10.27 2.18 4.58
CA ALA A 176 11.65 1.92 4.15
C ALA A 176 11.80 0.51 3.55
N ARG A 177 11.19 -0.50 4.18
CA ARG A 177 11.13 -1.88 3.66
C ARG A 177 10.46 -1.94 2.28
N SER A 178 9.37 -1.22 2.10
CA SER A 178 8.66 -1.20 0.83
C SER A 178 9.47 -0.53 -0.28
N LEU A 179 10.21 0.53 0.05
CA LEU A 179 11.13 1.22 -0.86
C LEU A 179 12.33 0.34 -1.23
N TYR A 180 12.87 -0.41 -0.26
CA TYR A 180 13.97 -1.33 -0.52
C TYR A 180 13.58 -2.44 -1.51
N ARG A 181 12.35 -2.94 -1.45
CA ARG A 181 11.84 -3.93 -2.41
C ARG A 181 11.80 -3.40 -3.85
N ASP A 182 11.57 -2.10 -4.04
CA ASP A 182 11.63 -1.38 -5.32
C ASP A 182 10.71 -1.97 -6.42
N ALA A 183 9.52 -2.41 -6.01
CA ALA A 183 8.56 -2.98 -6.94
C ALA A 183 7.87 -1.88 -7.81
N PRO A 184 7.39 -2.22 -9.02
CA PRO A 184 6.65 -1.30 -9.88
C PRO A 184 5.37 -0.74 -9.27
N PHE A 185 4.68 -1.53 -8.42
CA PHE A 185 3.50 -1.12 -7.68
C PHE A 185 3.83 -0.95 -6.20
N LEU A 186 3.67 0.25 -5.70
CA LEU A 186 3.73 0.56 -4.27
C LEU A 186 2.31 0.68 -3.73
N VAL A 187 1.96 -0.15 -2.77
CA VAL A 187 0.65 -0.17 -2.13
C VAL A 187 0.80 0.13 -0.65
N LEU A 188 0.13 1.16 -0.19
CA LEU A 188 0.20 1.63 1.20
C LEU A 188 -1.20 1.66 1.81
N ASP A 189 -1.48 0.72 2.72
CA ASP A 189 -2.76 0.62 3.42
C ASP A 189 -2.65 1.34 4.77
N GLU A 190 -3.18 2.56 4.84
CA GLU A 190 -3.15 3.45 6.00
C GLU A 190 -1.74 3.65 6.61
N PRO A 191 -0.72 3.99 5.78
CA PRO A 191 0.69 3.96 6.20
C PRO A 191 1.05 5.02 7.23
N THR A 192 0.13 5.92 7.56
CA THR A 192 0.35 7.07 8.44
C THR A 192 -0.63 7.10 9.62
N ALA A 193 -1.34 6.00 9.89
CA ALA A 193 -2.39 5.95 10.91
C ALA A 193 -1.89 6.35 12.34
N ALA A 194 -0.63 6.06 12.67
CA ALA A 194 -0.01 6.41 13.95
C ALA A 194 0.75 7.75 13.93
N LEU A 195 0.74 8.49 12.80
CA LEU A 195 1.44 9.76 12.67
C LEU A 195 0.51 10.94 12.97
N ASP A 196 1.09 12.01 13.52
CA ASP A 196 0.43 13.30 13.59
C ASP A 196 0.30 13.94 12.19
N PRO A 197 -0.57 14.95 11.99
CA PRO A 197 -0.83 15.53 10.68
C PRO A 197 0.40 16.13 9.98
N MET A 198 1.37 16.67 10.72
CA MET A 198 2.59 17.24 10.14
C MET A 198 3.52 16.15 9.65
N ALA A 199 3.77 15.12 10.48
CA ALA A 199 4.57 13.97 10.11
C ALA A 199 3.93 13.19 8.93
N GLU A 200 2.61 13.09 8.89
CA GLU A 200 1.88 12.53 7.76
C GLU A 200 2.13 13.30 6.47
N TYR A 201 1.98 14.63 6.50
CA TYR A 201 2.23 15.50 5.35
C TYR A 201 3.66 15.33 4.82
N GLU A 202 4.65 15.31 5.70
CA GLU A 202 6.06 15.09 5.32
C GLU A 202 6.26 13.73 4.63
N VAL A 203 5.67 12.67 5.17
CA VAL A 203 5.77 11.32 4.59
C VAL A 203 5.15 11.28 3.20
N TYR A 204 3.94 11.83 3.01
CA TYR A 204 3.31 11.84 1.69
C TYR A 204 4.04 12.72 0.68
N THR A 205 4.58 13.87 1.10
CA THR A 205 5.39 14.73 0.24
C THR A 205 6.62 13.98 -0.26
N ARG A 206 7.36 13.32 0.64
CA ARG A 206 8.52 12.50 0.29
C ARG A 206 8.15 11.31 -0.60
N LEU A 207 7.08 10.59 -0.25
CA LEU A 207 6.61 9.47 -1.08
C LEU A 207 6.23 9.94 -2.48
N ASN A 208 5.61 11.11 -2.60
CA ASN A 208 5.25 11.66 -3.89
C ASN A 208 6.47 11.95 -4.79
N GLU A 209 7.57 12.43 -4.20
CA GLU A 209 8.85 12.63 -4.90
C GLU A 209 9.52 11.31 -5.31
N ILE A 210 9.45 10.29 -4.44
CA ILE A 210 10.12 8.99 -4.67
C ILE A 210 9.38 8.14 -5.71
N VAL A 211 8.05 8.33 -5.82
CA VAL A 211 7.17 7.48 -6.63
C VAL A 211 6.87 8.10 -8.01
N GLU A 212 7.67 9.09 -8.45
CA GLU A 212 7.42 9.82 -9.71
C GLU A 212 7.14 8.90 -10.90
N ASP A 213 7.86 7.77 -11.02
CA ASP A 213 7.76 6.83 -12.15
C ASP A 213 7.04 5.52 -11.80
N LYS A 214 6.42 5.40 -10.62
CA LYS A 214 5.79 4.16 -10.15
C LYS A 214 4.29 4.31 -10.00
N THR A 215 3.60 3.18 -10.08
CA THR A 215 2.20 3.11 -9.65
C THR A 215 2.15 3.14 -8.13
N ALA A 216 1.43 4.09 -7.57
CA ALA A 216 1.19 4.13 -6.14
C ALA A 216 -0.30 4.04 -5.84
N ILE A 217 -0.66 3.16 -4.91
CA ILE A 217 -2.03 3.00 -4.43
C ILE A 217 -2.03 3.31 -2.94
N TYR A 218 -2.72 4.38 -2.58
CA TYR A 218 -2.85 4.84 -1.20
C TYR A 218 -4.25 4.53 -0.69
N ILE A 219 -4.34 3.71 0.34
CA ILE A 219 -5.58 3.60 1.10
C ILE A 219 -5.49 4.57 2.27
N SER A 220 -6.45 5.45 2.38
CA SER A 220 -6.52 6.40 3.49
C SER A 220 -7.97 6.68 3.87
N HIS A 221 -8.20 6.85 5.16
CA HIS A 221 -9.40 7.48 5.68
C HIS A 221 -9.21 8.99 5.87
N ARG A 222 -7.96 9.49 5.75
CA ARG A 222 -7.62 10.92 5.80
C ARG A 222 -7.51 11.47 4.38
N LEU A 223 -8.46 12.31 4.01
CA LEU A 223 -8.57 12.79 2.62
C LEU A 223 -7.52 13.84 2.24
N SER A 224 -6.83 14.44 3.22
CA SER A 224 -5.74 15.40 2.98
C SER A 224 -4.65 14.84 2.06
N SER A 225 -4.33 13.56 2.17
CA SER A 225 -3.36 12.85 1.34
C SER A 225 -3.83 12.60 -0.11
N CYS A 226 -5.14 12.62 -0.35
CA CYS A 226 -5.70 12.35 -1.67
C CYS A 226 -5.40 13.46 -2.70
N ARG A 227 -5.06 14.67 -2.24
CA ARG A 227 -4.73 15.81 -3.12
C ARG A 227 -3.48 15.58 -3.98
N PHE A 228 -2.62 14.66 -3.58
CA PHE A 228 -1.40 14.30 -4.31
C PHE A 228 -1.62 13.16 -5.32
N CYS A 229 -2.83 12.62 -5.40
CA CYS A 229 -3.16 11.51 -6.28
C CYS A 229 -3.79 12.00 -7.59
N ASP A 230 -3.49 11.29 -8.68
CA ASP A 230 -4.04 11.57 -10.01
C ASP A 230 -5.52 11.21 -10.06
N GLU A 231 -5.89 10.09 -9.42
CA GLU A 231 -7.26 9.61 -9.33
C GLU A 231 -7.62 9.18 -7.89
N ILE A 232 -8.90 9.27 -7.60
CA ILE A 232 -9.50 8.86 -6.32
C ILE A 232 -10.66 7.92 -6.63
N ALA A 233 -10.68 6.76 -5.99
CA ALA A 233 -11.80 5.82 -6.01
C ALA A 233 -12.48 5.81 -4.63
N VAL A 234 -13.76 6.09 -4.59
CA VAL A 234 -14.56 6.14 -3.36
C VAL A 234 -15.29 4.82 -3.17
N PHE A 235 -14.95 4.12 -2.09
CA PHE A 235 -15.58 2.87 -1.70
C PHE A 235 -16.68 3.08 -0.66
N HIS A 236 -17.81 2.45 -0.89
CA HIS A 236 -18.94 2.43 0.03
C HIS A 236 -19.64 1.07 -0.04
N GLU A 237 -19.83 0.41 1.10
CA GLU A 237 -20.50 -0.89 1.21
C GLU A 237 -20.03 -1.95 0.17
N GLY A 238 -18.72 -2.05 -0.01
CA GLY A 238 -18.09 -2.99 -0.94
C GLY A 238 -18.18 -2.62 -2.42
N ARG A 239 -18.58 -1.40 -2.75
CA ARG A 239 -18.74 -0.90 -4.12
C ARG A 239 -17.85 0.33 -4.35
N VAL A 240 -17.41 0.53 -5.58
CA VAL A 240 -16.87 1.82 -6.04
C VAL A 240 -18.06 2.67 -6.48
N ILE A 241 -18.32 3.78 -5.78
CA ILE A 241 -19.47 4.64 -6.05
C ILE A 241 -19.10 5.93 -6.79
N GLU A 242 -17.86 6.37 -6.66
CA GLU A 242 -17.32 7.54 -7.35
C GLU A 242 -15.87 7.30 -7.74
N LYS A 243 -15.44 7.87 -8.86
CA LYS A 243 -14.06 7.88 -9.31
C LYS A 243 -13.76 9.15 -10.09
N GLY A 244 -12.61 9.78 -9.81
CA GLY A 244 -12.19 10.99 -10.50
C GLY A 244 -11.07 11.73 -9.78
N SER A 245 -10.73 12.93 -10.28
CA SER A 245 -9.78 13.81 -9.62
C SER A 245 -10.36 14.45 -8.36
N HIS A 246 -9.48 14.93 -7.47
CA HIS A 246 -9.88 15.66 -6.26
C HIS A 246 -10.86 16.79 -6.55
N GLU A 247 -10.53 17.65 -7.51
CA GLU A 247 -11.35 18.80 -7.89
C GLU A 247 -12.69 18.41 -8.51
N GLY A 248 -12.66 17.37 -9.38
CA GLY A 248 -13.87 16.85 -10.02
C GLY A 248 -14.85 16.27 -9.01
N LEU A 249 -14.37 15.47 -8.06
CA LEU A 249 -15.21 14.85 -7.03
C LEU A 249 -15.74 15.87 -6.02
N LEU A 250 -14.96 16.89 -5.66
CA LEU A 250 -15.45 17.99 -4.81
C LEU A 250 -16.56 18.78 -5.50
N SER A 251 -16.36 19.13 -6.77
CA SER A 251 -17.35 19.88 -7.56
C SER A 251 -18.62 19.08 -7.80
N GLY A 252 -18.51 17.76 -7.86
CA GLY A 252 -19.65 16.85 -8.03
C GLY A 252 -20.60 16.80 -6.84
N GLY A 253 -20.16 17.23 -5.65
CA GLY A 253 -20.99 17.28 -4.44
C GLY A 253 -21.46 15.94 -3.93
N GLY A 254 -20.80 14.85 -4.32
CA GLY A 254 -21.15 13.48 -3.94
C GLY A 254 -20.57 13.03 -2.59
N LYS A 255 -20.41 11.72 -2.43
CA LYS A 255 -19.90 11.12 -1.17
C LYS A 255 -18.49 11.58 -0.82
N TYR A 256 -17.64 11.78 -1.82
CA TYR A 256 -16.30 12.32 -1.60
C TYR A 256 -16.35 13.73 -0.98
N ALA A 257 -17.17 14.61 -1.55
CA ALA A 257 -17.32 15.99 -1.05
C ALA A 257 -17.92 15.99 0.37
N GLU A 258 -18.89 15.11 0.66
CA GLU A 258 -19.44 14.92 2.00
C GLU A 258 -18.34 14.53 3.02
N LEU A 259 -17.54 13.51 2.69
CA LEU A 259 -16.45 13.04 3.55
C LEU A 259 -15.36 14.12 3.75
N TRP A 260 -15.02 14.83 2.68
CA TRP A 260 -14.05 15.92 2.71
C TRP A 260 -14.50 17.04 3.65
N ASN A 261 -15.73 17.53 3.48
CA ASN A 261 -16.26 18.59 4.31
C ASN A 261 -16.40 18.19 5.78
N ALA A 262 -16.77 16.93 6.03
CA ALA A 262 -16.83 16.42 7.39
C ALA A 262 -15.44 16.42 8.05
N GLN A 263 -14.39 16.05 7.34
CA GLN A 263 -13.02 16.07 7.89
C GLN A 263 -12.46 17.49 8.02
N ALA A 264 -12.73 18.37 7.07
CA ALA A 264 -12.25 19.76 7.14
C ALA A 264 -12.72 20.50 8.39
N GLN A 265 -13.88 20.14 8.94
CA GLN A 265 -14.41 20.74 10.20
C GLN A 265 -13.58 20.38 11.45
N TYR A 266 -12.78 19.32 11.41
CA TYR A 266 -11.93 18.91 12.53
C TYR A 266 -10.53 19.53 12.50
N TYR A 267 -10.17 20.24 11.43
CA TYR A 267 -8.86 20.89 11.22
C TYR A 267 -8.91 22.42 11.31
N VAL A 268 -10.06 22.99 11.71
CA VAL A 268 -10.25 24.43 11.95
C VAL A 268 -10.10 24.80 13.42
#